data_68452b2303a1deea5ae3549b04f33b9f
#
_entry.id   68452b2303a1deea5ae3549b04f33b9f
#
_cell.length_a   1.000
_cell.length_b   1.000
_cell.length_c   1.000
_cell.angle_alpha   90.00
_cell.angle_beta   90.00
_cell.angle_gamma   90.00
#
_symmetry.space_group_name_H-M   'P 1'
#
loop_
_entity.id
_entity.type
_entity.pdbx_description
1 polymer ?
#
loop_
_entity_poly.entity_id
_entity_poly.type
_entity_poly.pdbx_seq_one_letter_code
_entity_poly.pdbx_strand_id
1 'polypeptide(L)'
;MRTRRTTIKARAKSDGLRLLRTINHTQAHGEEGARTDPTRAAHQAGLDLGSERYEDAMAYLVEQAALLADARMSFGDDVGDQHPHGYASYFFTRRALTLLEG
;
A
#
# COMPACT_ATOMS: atom_id res chain seq x y z
N MET A 1 11.09 -24.90 -0.72
CA MET A 1 10.23 -25.09 -0.20
C MET A 1 9.00 -24.33 -0.17
N ARG A 2 7.93 -25.00 -0.29
CA ARG A 2 6.64 -24.40 -0.34
C ARG A 2 6.31 -23.67 0.93
N THR A 3 6.75 -24.18 2.04
CA THR A 3 6.48 -23.58 3.32
C THR A 3 6.97 -22.16 3.38
N ARG A 4 8.16 -21.93 2.83
CA ARG A 4 8.73 -20.62 2.86
C ARG A 4 7.89 -19.63 2.07
N ARG A 5 7.49 -20.02 0.87
CA ARG A 5 6.69 -19.15 0.03
C ARG A 5 5.35 -18.83 0.70
N THR A 6 4.75 -19.84 1.31
CA THR A 6 3.48 -19.66 1.99
C THR A 6 3.65 -18.68 3.15
N THR A 7 4.74 -18.76 3.87
CA THR A 7 5.00 -17.89 4.99
C THR A 7 5.16 -16.44 4.52
N ILE A 8 5.83 -16.24 3.40
CA ILE A 8 6.02 -14.90 2.86
C ILE A 8 4.69 -14.32 2.45
N LYS A 9 3.84 -15.12 1.82
CA LYS A 9 2.53 -14.63 1.41
C LYS A 9 1.66 -14.29 2.59
N ALA A 10 1.68 -15.13 3.61
CA ALA A 10 0.89 -14.90 4.80
C ALA A 10 1.36 -13.63 5.50
N ARG A 11 2.66 -13.42 5.54
CA ARG A 11 3.23 -12.23 6.16
C ARG A 11 2.86 -10.99 5.36
N ALA A 12 2.94 -11.08 4.03
CA ALA A 12 2.61 -9.95 3.17
C ALA A 12 1.15 -9.56 3.35
N LYS A 13 0.27 -10.53 3.48
CA LYS A 13 -1.14 -10.26 3.71
C LYS A 13 -1.35 -9.59 5.06
N SER A 14 -0.73 -10.12 6.09
CA SER A 14 -0.86 -9.59 7.43
C SER A 14 -0.33 -8.16 7.50
N ASP A 15 0.87 -7.95 6.95
CA ASP A 15 1.47 -6.64 6.96
C ASP A 15 0.68 -5.67 6.08
N GLY A 16 0.20 -6.16 4.93
CA GLY A 16 -0.60 -5.33 4.03
C GLY A 16 -1.89 -4.88 4.68
N LEU A 17 -2.57 -5.79 5.36
CA LEU A 17 -3.82 -5.42 6.03
C LEU A 17 -3.57 -4.44 7.17
N ARG A 18 -2.46 -4.60 7.89
CA ARG A 18 -2.13 -3.67 8.95
C ARG A 18 -1.83 -2.30 8.36
N LEU A 19 -1.08 -2.27 7.27
CA LEU A 19 -0.77 -1.02 6.59
C LEU A 19 -2.06 -0.37 6.09
N LEU A 20 -2.93 -1.15 5.49
CA LEU A 20 -4.19 -0.64 4.96
C LEU A 20 -5.06 -0.07 6.08
N ARG A 21 -5.09 -0.75 7.21
CA ARG A 21 -5.86 -0.30 8.35
C ARG A 21 -5.32 1.04 8.84
N THR A 22 -4.01 1.17 8.87
CA THR A 22 -3.36 2.42 9.28
C THR A 22 -3.69 3.54 8.30
N ILE A 23 -3.65 3.24 7.01
CA ILE A 23 -3.99 4.23 6.00
C ILE A 23 -5.43 4.68 6.18
N ASN A 24 -6.34 3.73 6.38
CA ASN A 24 -7.73 4.07 6.54
C ASN A 24 -7.95 4.95 7.78
N HIS A 25 -7.26 4.63 8.86
CA HIS A 25 -7.40 5.37 10.09
C HIS A 25 -6.85 6.78 10.00
N THR A 26 -5.74 6.96 9.31
CA THR A 26 -5.04 8.23 9.30
C THR A 26 -5.27 9.08 8.07
N GLN A 27 -5.58 8.49 6.95
CA GLN A 27 -5.64 9.25 5.71
C GLN A 27 -6.93 9.11 4.93
N ALA A 28 -7.48 7.92 4.84
CA ALA A 28 -8.66 7.68 4.01
C ALA A 28 -9.98 7.81 4.75
N HIS A 29 -9.99 7.46 6.03
CA HIS A 29 -11.20 7.57 6.86
C HIS A 29 -12.42 6.92 6.20
N GLY A 30 -12.22 5.79 5.54
CA GLY A 30 -13.32 5.07 4.93
C GLY A 30 -13.83 5.67 3.64
N GLU A 31 -13.09 6.62 3.08
CA GLU A 31 -13.55 7.34 1.92
C GLU A 31 -12.93 6.80 0.64
N GLU A 32 -13.75 6.19 -0.20
CA GLU A 32 -13.28 5.65 -1.47
C GLU A 32 -12.75 6.78 -2.34
N GLY A 33 -11.61 6.56 -2.97
CA GLY A 33 -11.03 7.58 -3.83
C GLY A 33 -10.12 8.56 -3.11
N ALA A 34 -10.00 8.42 -1.81
CA ALA A 34 -9.12 9.32 -1.06
C ALA A 34 -7.66 9.08 -1.46
N ARG A 35 -6.92 10.16 -1.60
CA ARG A 35 -5.50 10.06 -1.91
C ARG A 35 -4.75 9.73 -0.65
N THR A 36 -3.87 8.76 -0.71
CA THR A 36 -3.12 8.33 0.46
C THR A 36 -1.64 8.26 0.16
N ASP A 37 -0.84 8.38 1.21
CA ASP A 37 0.60 8.27 1.12
C ASP A 37 1.03 7.11 2.01
N PRO A 38 1.16 5.91 1.44
CA PRO A 38 1.48 4.73 2.24
C PRO A 38 2.79 4.84 3.01
N THR A 39 3.71 5.66 2.56
CA THR A 39 4.99 5.75 3.25
C THR A 39 4.82 6.27 4.67
N ARG A 40 3.94 7.24 4.84
CA ARG A 40 3.68 7.78 6.15
C ARG A 40 2.99 6.73 7.04
N ALA A 41 2.03 6.04 6.47
CA ALA A 41 1.30 5.03 7.21
C ALA A 41 2.21 3.84 7.55
N ALA A 42 3.15 3.52 6.68
CA ALA A 42 4.05 2.42 6.93
C ALA A 42 4.88 2.67 8.18
N HIS A 43 5.31 3.90 8.35
CA HIS A 43 6.09 4.25 9.52
C HIS A 43 5.27 4.01 10.78
N GLN A 44 4.01 4.41 10.76
CA GLN A 44 3.12 4.22 11.91
C GLN A 44 2.79 2.75 12.11
N ALA A 45 2.76 1.97 11.06
CA ALA A 45 2.45 0.55 11.15
C ALA A 45 3.67 -0.29 11.54
N GLY A 46 4.83 0.35 11.68
CA GLY A 46 6.02 -0.37 12.06
C GLY A 46 6.72 -1.07 10.91
N LEU A 47 6.47 -0.61 9.69
CA LEU A 47 7.11 -1.20 8.52
C LEU A 47 8.20 -0.26 8.03
N ASP A 48 9.40 -0.77 7.89
CA ASP A 48 10.52 0.05 7.44
C ASP A 48 10.44 0.29 5.94
N LEU A 49 10.52 1.54 5.56
CA LEU A 49 10.52 1.87 4.14
C LEU A 49 11.75 1.27 3.50
N GLY A 50 11.58 0.74 2.33
CA GLY A 50 12.69 0.14 1.63
C GLY A 50 12.97 -1.30 2.03
N SER A 51 12.25 -1.81 3.02
CA SER A 51 12.46 -3.19 3.43
C SER A 51 11.62 -4.11 2.55
N GLU A 52 11.99 -5.39 2.53
CA GLU A 52 11.22 -6.36 1.78
C GLU A 52 9.80 -6.46 2.32
N ARG A 53 9.65 -6.33 3.62
CA ARG A 53 8.32 -6.44 4.22
C ARG A 53 7.41 -5.34 3.73
N TYR A 54 7.93 -4.11 3.63
CA TYR A 54 7.13 -3.01 3.13
C TYR A 54 6.77 -3.25 1.66
N GLU A 55 7.77 -3.69 0.86
CA GLU A 55 7.53 -3.94 -0.56
C GLU A 55 6.49 -5.04 -0.76
N ASP A 56 6.60 -6.10 0.02
CA ASP A 56 5.65 -7.21 -0.08
C ASP A 56 4.25 -6.76 0.34
N ALA A 57 4.15 -5.96 1.38
CA ALA A 57 2.86 -5.47 1.84
C ALA A 57 2.21 -4.59 0.78
N MET A 58 2.99 -3.71 0.17
CA MET A 58 2.47 -2.85 -0.88
C MET A 58 2.05 -3.65 -2.11
N ALA A 59 2.87 -4.65 -2.47
CA ALA A 59 2.54 -5.50 -3.60
C ALA A 59 1.22 -6.21 -3.35
N TYR A 60 1.02 -6.66 -2.13
CA TYR A 60 -0.23 -7.33 -1.78
C TYR A 60 -1.42 -6.37 -1.96
N LEU A 61 -1.29 -5.14 -1.45
CA LEU A 61 -2.39 -4.18 -1.53
C LEU A 61 -2.72 -3.78 -2.96
N VAL A 62 -1.70 -3.63 -3.79
CA VAL A 62 -1.92 -3.28 -5.18
C VAL A 62 -2.53 -4.48 -5.93
N GLU A 63 -2.04 -5.67 -5.63
CA GLU A 63 -2.54 -6.88 -6.27
C GLU A 63 -3.99 -7.13 -5.93
N GLN A 64 -4.38 -6.81 -4.72
CA GLN A 64 -5.78 -6.98 -4.28
C GLN A 64 -6.65 -5.80 -4.70
N ALA A 65 -6.08 -4.86 -5.40
CA ALA A 65 -6.79 -3.67 -5.84
C ALA A 65 -7.30 -2.83 -4.67
N ALA A 66 -6.62 -2.92 -3.54
CA ALA A 66 -6.98 -2.10 -2.39
C ALA A 66 -6.44 -0.69 -2.55
N LEU A 67 -5.28 -0.57 -3.20
CA LEU A 67 -4.69 0.72 -3.49
C LEU A 67 -4.38 0.78 -4.98
N LEU A 68 -4.70 1.90 -5.60
CA LEU A 68 -4.38 2.09 -7.01
C LEU A 68 -3.36 3.21 -7.12
N ALA A 69 -2.34 3.00 -7.91
CA ALA A 69 -1.33 4.02 -8.11
C ALA A 69 -1.95 5.24 -8.79
N ASP A 70 -1.53 6.42 -8.37
CA ASP A 70 -2.02 7.64 -8.95
C ASP A 70 -1.31 7.84 -10.29
N ALA A 71 -2.00 7.53 -11.35
CA ALA A 71 -1.42 7.60 -12.68
C ALA A 71 -0.95 9.00 -13.06
N ARG A 72 -1.55 10.00 -12.50
CA ARG A 72 -1.14 11.34 -12.81
C ARG A 72 0.22 11.66 -12.26
N MET A 73 0.54 11.04 -11.14
CA MET A 73 1.85 11.26 -10.57
C MET A 73 2.92 10.69 -11.48
N SER A 74 2.61 9.63 -12.16
CA SER A 74 3.61 9.01 -13.00
C SER A 74 3.90 9.87 -14.23
N PHE A 75 2.97 10.73 -14.60
CA PHE A 75 3.22 11.59 -15.67
C PHE A 75 3.98 12.73 -15.25
N GLY A 76 3.49 13.32 -14.36
CA GLY A 76 4.04 14.38 -13.85
C GLY A 76 5.34 14.55 -14.12
N ASP A 77 5.65 14.10 -14.54
CA ASP A 77 6.43 13.98 -14.60
C ASP A 77 7.43 13.68 -15.09
N ASP A 78 7.61 13.79 -15.75
CA ASP A 78 8.80 13.86 -16.21
C ASP A 78 9.63 14.28 -15.16
N VAL A 79 9.25 15.11 -14.46
CA VAL A 79 9.93 15.55 -13.44
C VAL A 79 10.03 14.51 -12.52
N GLY A 80 9.07 13.70 -12.56
CA GLY A 80 9.00 12.62 -11.70
C GLY A 80 10.16 11.73 -11.67
N ASP A 81 10.96 11.79 -12.64
CA ASP A 81 12.08 10.91 -12.63
C ASP A 81 12.89 11.18 -11.40
N GLN A 82 12.59 12.16 -10.65
CA GLN A 82 13.28 12.37 -9.44
C GLN A 82 12.78 11.41 -8.41
N HIS A 83 11.69 10.73 -8.66
CA HIS A 83 11.13 9.78 -7.73
C HIS A 83 11.32 8.38 -8.25
N PRO A 84 12.46 7.82 -8.01
CA PRO A 84 12.77 6.50 -8.52
C PRO A 84 11.82 5.43 -8.04
N HIS A 85 11.10 5.69 -6.98
CA HIS A 85 10.19 4.69 -6.48
C HIS A 85 8.83 4.79 -7.12
N GLY A 86 8.68 5.67 -8.06
CA GLY A 86 7.42 5.75 -8.74
C GLY A 86 6.44 6.68 -8.07
N TYR A 87 5.39 6.16 -7.51
CA TYR A 87 4.29 6.99 -7.09
C TYR A 87 4.40 7.47 -5.68
N ALA A 88 4.11 8.73 -5.47
CA ALA A 88 4.09 9.31 -4.13
C ALA A 88 2.75 9.09 -3.46
N SER A 89 1.72 8.85 -4.24
CA SER A 89 0.41 8.69 -3.63
C SER A 89 -0.41 7.64 -4.36
N TYR A 90 -1.43 7.17 -3.68
CA TYR A 90 -2.31 6.14 -4.19
C TYR A 90 -3.73 6.51 -3.88
N PHE A 91 -4.69 5.85 -4.51
CA PHE A 91 -6.10 6.03 -4.23
C PHE A 91 -6.61 4.85 -3.42
N PHE A 92 -7.31 5.15 -2.35
CA PHE A 92 -7.91 4.15 -1.48
C PHE A 92 -9.20 3.68 -2.17
N THR A 93 -9.36 2.38 -2.35
CA THR A 93 -10.47 1.86 -3.15
C THR A 93 -11.57 1.24 -2.30
N ARG A 94 -12.68 0.96 -2.93
CA ARG A 94 -13.77 0.27 -2.26
C ARG A 94 -13.33 -1.13 -1.85
N ARG A 95 -12.48 -1.74 -2.65
CA ARG A 95 -11.95 -3.06 -2.32
C ARG A 95 -11.21 -3.03 -0.98
N ALA A 96 -10.56 -1.91 -0.69
CA ALA A 96 -9.87 -1.75 0.57
C ALA A 96 -10.84 -1.89 1.73
N LEU A 97 -11.99 -1.26 1.60
CA LEU A 97 -12.99 -1.33 2.65
C LEU A 97 -13.48 -2.76 2.84
N THR A 98 -13.68 -3.47 1.74
CA THR A 98 -14.09 -4.86 1.79
C THR A 98 -13.07 -5.71 2.53
N LEU A 99 -11.80 -5.51 2.22
CA LEU A 99 -10.73 -6.26 2.87
C LEU A 99 -10.67 -5.98 4.37
N LEU A 100 -10.94 -4.74 4.75
CA LEU A 100 -10.87 -4.36 6.15
C LEU A 100 -12.05 -4.91 6.95
N GLU A 101 -13.15 -5.20 6.28
CA GLU A 101 -14.31 -5.73 6.97
C GLU A 101 -14.14 -7.20 7.28
N GLY A 102 -13.27 -7.82 6.66
CA GLY A 102 -13.04 -9.17 6.96
C GLY A 102 -12.85 -10.09 5.92
#